data_0d6c9089aec65f773efc854c82ba61bb
#
_entry.id   0d6c9089aec65f773efc854c82ba61bb
#
_cell.length_a   1.000
_cell.length_b   1.000
_cell.length_c   1.000
_cell.angle_alpha   90.00
_cell.angle_beta   90.00
_cell.angle_gamma   90.00
#
_symmetry.space_group_name_H-M   'P 1'
#
loop_
_entity.id
_entity.type
_entity.pdbx_description
1 polymer ?
#
loop_
_entity_poly.entity_id
_entity_poly.type
_entity_poly.pdbx_seq_one_letter_code
_entity_poly.pdbx_strand_id
1 'polypeptide(L)'
;LAPMANALNKLAPIQSGIMTTVHAYTGDQMILDGPHRKGDLRRARAGAANIVPNSTGAAKAIGLVIPELNGKLIGSAQRVPVITGSTTILVAVVKGHDITVEKINEAMKNASNESFGYTEELLVSTDIVGTRYGSIFDATQTLVSKIDDDTYQVQVVAWYDNENGYTSQMVRTAKFLMQK
;
A
#
# COMPACT_ATOMS: atom_id res chain seq x y z
N LEU A 1 -0.95 0.53 3.55
CA LEU A 1 0.47 0.76 3.90
C LEU A 1 0.71 0.60 5.40
N ALA A 2 0.03 1.36 6.29
CA ALA A 2 0.38 1.43 7.70
C ALA A 2 0.40 0.07 8.43
N PRO A 3 -0.63 -0.79 8.37
CA PRO A 3 -0.58 -2.08 9.06
C PRO A 3 0.58 -2.97 8.58
N MET A 4 0.79 -3.03 7.27
CA MET A 4 1.88 -3.80 6.65
C MET A 4 3.27 -3.28 7.09
N ALA A 5 3.49 -1.97 7.01
CA ALA A 5 4.75 -1.36 7.44
C ALA A 5 4.99 -1.55 8.95
N ASN A 6 3.94 -1.47 9.78
CA ASN A 6 4.04 -1.69 11.22
C ASN A 6 4.41 -3.15 11.55
N ALA A 7 3.77 -4.12 10.90
CA ALA A 7 4.08 -5.53 11.11
C ALA A 7 5.53 -5.85 10.69
N LEU A 8 5.96 -5.35 9.52
CA LEU A 8 7.34 -5.50 9.06
C LEU A 8 8.34 -4.84 10.01
N ASN A 9 8.08 -3.59 10.45
CA ASN A 9 8.99 -2.84 11.32
C ASN A 9 9.14 -3.49 12.71
N LYS A 10 8.09 -4.15 13.21
CA LYS A 10 8.15 -4.92 14.46
C LYS A 10 8.95 -6.20 14.34
N LEU A 11 8.89 -6.88 13.20
CA LEU A 11 9.68 -8.07 12.91
C LEU A 11 11.15 -7.72 12.67
N ALA A 12 11.39 -6.73 11.82
CA ALA A 12 12.70 -6.29 11.36
C ALA A 12 12.68 -4.77 11.15
N PRO A 13 13.37 -3.97 11.98
CA PRO A 13 13.33 -2.53 11.94
C PRO A 13 13.69 -1.97 10.57
N ILE A 14 12.77 -1.22 9.96
CA ILE A 14 12.95 -0.56 8.67
C ILE A 14 13.96 0.57 8.82
N GLN A 15 15.00 0.54 7.98
CA GLN A 15 16.02 1.57 7.91
C GLN A 15 15.68 2.64 6.87
N SER A 16 15.22 2.19 5.69
CA SER A 16 14.76 3.04 4.59
C SER A 16 13.82 2.24 3.69
N GLY A 17 13.05 2.93 2.86
CA GLY A 17 12.21 2.24 1.89
C GLY A 17 11.56 3.16 0.87
N ILE A 18 11.12 2.54 -0.21
CA ILE A 18 10.36 3.18 -1.28
C ILE A 18 9.01 2.47 -1.36
N MET A 19 7.93 3.22 -1.21
CA MET A 19 6.61 2.70 -1.51
C MET A 19 6.15 3.18 -2.88
N THR A 20 5.61 2.28 -3.65
CA THR A 20 4.96 2.60 -4.92
C THR A 20 3.52 2.13 -4.89
N THR A 21 2.61 3.02 -5.22
CA THR A 21 1.20 2.65 -5.41
C THR A 21 0.92 2.50 -6.89
N VAL A 22 0.44 1.35 -7.31
CA VAL A 22 -0.21 1.16 -8.60
C VAL A 22 -1.70 1.36 -8.37
N HIS A 23 -2.23 2.49 -8.85
CA HIS A 23 -3.54 2.99 -8.46
C HIS A 23 -4.51 2.98 -9.63
N ALA A 24 -5.74 2.60 -9.38
CA ALA A 24 -6.83 2.78 -10.33
C ALA A 24 -6.96 4.28 -10.72
N TYR A 25 -7.42 4.57 -11.93
CA TYR A 25 -7.76 5.95 -12.28
C TYR A 25 -9.00 6.41 -11.48
N THR A 26 -9.12 7.71 -11.26
CA THR A 26 -10.21 8.27 -10.45
C THR A 26 -10.80 9.49 -11.12
N GLY A 27 -11.97 9.95 -10.65
CA GLY A 27 -12.66 11.14 -11.14
C GLY A 27 -11.87 12.48 -11.06
N ASP A 28 -10.69 12.43 -10.45
CA ASP A 28 -9.73 13.55 -10.46
C ASP A 28 -8.97 13.66 -11.80
N GLN A 29 -8.99 12.60 -12.62
CA GLN A 29 -8.38 12.59 -13.96
C GLN A 29 -9.42 12.90 -15.04
N MET A 30 -8.93 13.34 -16.21
CA MET A 30 -9.79 13.47 -17.38
C MET A 30 -10.12 12.10 -17.98
N ILE A 31 -11.35 11.92 -18.47
CA ILE A 31 -11.79 10.73 -19.21
C ILE A 31 -11.10 10.69 -20.57
N LEU A 32 -11.21 11.78 -21.32
CA LEU A 32 -10.45 12.05 -22.55
C LEU A 32 -9.39 13.12 -22.26
N ASP A 33 -8.42 13.28 -23.18
CA ASP A 33 -7.48 14.39 -23.09
C ASP A 33 -8.21 15.73 -23.02
N GLY A 34 -7.86 16.56 -22.05
CA GLY A 34 -8.52 17.84 -21.85
C GLY A 34 -7.93 18.65 -20.69
N PRO A 35 -8.31 19.92 -20.51
CA PRO A 35 -7.75 20.77 -19.48
C PRO A 35 -8.13 20.25 -18.08
N HIS A 36 -7.12 19.99 -17.24
CA HIS A 36 -7.33 19.62 -15.86
C HIS A 36 -7.60 20.83 -14.98
N ARG A 37 -8.54 20.71 -14.03
CA ARG A 37 -9.00 21.81 -13.13
C ARG A 37 -7.89 22.54 -12.39
N LYS A 38 -6.78 21.85 -12.08
CA LYS A 38 -5.63 22.38 -11.33
C LYS A 38 -4.39 22.56 -12.21
N GLY A 39 -4.53 22.50 -13.54
CA GLY A 39 -3.41 22.64 -14.47
C GLY A 39 -2.40 21.48 -14.46
N ASP A 40 -2.74 20.33 -13.88
CA ASP A 40 -1.88 19.16 -13.91
C ASP A 40 -1.91 18.50 -15.29
N LEU A 41 -0.81 18.65 -16.05
CA LEU A 41 -0.69 18.17 -17.42
C LEU A 41 -0.74 16.63 -17.54
N ARG A 42 -0.35 15.89 -16.50
CA ARG A 42 -0.42 14.43 -16.48
C ARG A 42 -1.85 13.96 -16.24
N ARG A 43 -2.57 14.58 -15.30
CA ARG A 43 -3.99 14.28 -15.03
C ARG A 43 -4.94 14.80 -16.11
N ALA A 44 -4.45 15.68 -16.98
CA ALA A 44 -5.14 16.15 -18.18
C ALA A 44 -5.25 15.09 -19.29
N ARG A 45 -4.46 14.00 -19.19
CA ARG A 45 -4.48 12.91 -20.17
C ARG A 45 -5.55 11.88 -19.81
N ALA A 46 -6.09 11.23 -20.85
CA ALA A 46 -7.14 10.21 -20.74
C ALA A 46 -6.75 9.10 -19.75
N GLY A 47 -7.48 9.01 -18.65
CA GLY A 47 -7.14 8.11 -17.53
C GLY A 47 -7.20 6.64 -17.90
N ALA A 48 -8.15 6.26 -18.77
CA ALA A 48 -8.33 4.87 -19.23
C ALA A 48 -7.36 4.43 -20.34
N ALA A 49 -6.49 5.34 -20.82
CA ALA A 49 -5.58 5.07 -21.93
C ALA A 49 -4.09 5.28 -21.56
N ASN A 50 -3.80 5.69 -20.34
CA ASN A 50 -2.43 6.09 -19.97
C ASN A 50 -2.02 5.55 -18.60
N ILE A 51 -0.73 5.24 -18.46
CA ILE A 51 -0.06 5.15 -17.15
C ILE A 51 0.33 6.58 -16.77
N VAL A 52 -0.18 7.05 -15.64
CA VAL A 52 -0.01 8.45 -15.20
C VAL A 52 0.80 8.52 -13.91
N PRO A 53 2.08 8.95 -13.97
CA PRO A 53 2.89 9.16 -12.76
C PRO A 53 2.29 10.27 -11.88
N ASN A 54 2.24 10.00 -10.57
CA ASN A 54 1.73 10.93 -9.58
C ASN A 54 2.59 10.93 -8.32
N SER A 55 2.56 12.04 -7.59
CA SER A 55 3.04 12.08 -6.22
C SER A 55 2.04 11.40 -5.29
N THR A 56 2.51 10.90 -4.16
CA THR A 56 1.68 10.40 -3.07
C THR A 56 2.12 10.98 -1.73
N GLY A 57 1.15 11.35 -0.91
CA GLY A 57 1.38 11.78 0.47
C GLY A 57 1.50 10.62 1.46
N ALA A 58 1.23 9.38 1.02
CA ALA A 58 1.13 8.21 1.92
C ALA A 58 2.44 7.92 2.66
N ALA A 59 3.60 8.09 2.00
CA ALA A 59 4.91 7.90 2.64
C ALA A 59 5.19 8.95 3.71
N LYS A 60 4.75 10.19 3.52
CA LYS A 60 4.88 11.25 4.55
C LYS A 60 3.91 11.02 5.71
N ALA A 61 2.68 10.59 5.40
CA ALA A 61 1.65 10.35 6.40
C ALA A 61 1.97 9.16 7.33
N ILE A 62 2.83 8.22 6.91
CA ILE A 62 3.20 7.07 7.74
C ILE A 62 3.86 7.48 9.06
N GLY A 63 4.71 8.51 9.04
CA GLY A 63 5.37 9.04 10.23
C GLY A 63 4.42 9.64 11.28
N LEU A 64 3.18 10.01 10.89
CA LEU A 64 2.15 10.50 11.82
C LEU A 64 1.54 9.36 12.66
N VAL A 65 1.51 8.14 12.12
CA VAL A 65 0.88 6.99 12.77
C VAL A 65 1.90 5.96 13.28
N ILE A 66 3.11 5.98 12.73
CA ILE A 66 4.25 5.16 13.14
C ILE A 66 5.48 6.08 13.23
N PRO A 67 5.69 6.78 14.38
CA PRO A 67 6.74 7.79 14.52
C PRO A 67 8.15 7.28 14.18
N GLU A 68 8.43 6.01 14.43
CA GLU A 68 9.72 5.36 14.13
C GLU A 68 10.04 5.31 12.63
N LEU A 69 9.03 5.47 11.77
CA LEU A 69 9.18 5.50 10.31
C LEU A 69 9.24 6.91 9.74
N ASN A 70 9.22 7.93 10.59
CA ASN A 70 9.30 9.32 10.11
C ASN A 70 10.62 9.57 9.36
N GLY A 71 10.49 10.03 8.11
CA GLY A 71 11.64 10.31 7.24
C GLY A 71 12.30 9.09 6.59
N LYS A 72 11.92 7.86 6.96
CA LYS A 72 12.52 6.64 6.42
C LYS A 72 11.91 6.18 5.10
N LEU A 73 10.69 6.59 4.79
CA LEU A 73 9.99 6.18 3.59
C LEU A 73 9.78 7.35 2.62
N ILE A 74 10.06 7.09 1.36
CA ILE A 74 9.65 7.94 0.23
C ILE A 74 8.60 7.21 -0.59
N GLY A 75 7.83 7.92 -1.42
CA GLY A 75 6.76 7.29 -2.16
C GLY A 75 6.40 7.97 -3.47
N SER A 76 5.94 7.14 -4.39
CA SER A 76 5.38 7.53 -5.68
C SER A 76 4.10 6.77 -5.96
N ALA A 77 3.36 7.20 -6.97
CA ALA A 77 2.19 6.49 -7.47
C ALA A 77 2.20 6.45 -8.99
N GLN A 78 1.69 5.36 -9.54
CA GLN A 78 1.40 5.21 -10.95
C GLN A 78 -0.10 4.92 -11.08
N ARG A 79 -0.85 5.81 -11.73
CA ARG A 79 -2.24 5.52 -12.05
C ARG A 79 -2.31 4.76 -13.35
N VAL A 80 -3.12 3.71 -13.37
CA VAL A 80 -3.23 2.75 -14.48
C VAL A 80 -4.68 2.66 -14.96
N PRO A 81 -4.93 2.14 -16.18
CA PRO A 81 -6.26 1.99 -16.75
C PRO A 81 -7.09 0.86 -16.08
N VAL A 82 -7.32 0.98 -14.79
CA VAL A 82 -8.12 0.07 -13.96
C VAL A 82 -9.17 0.89 -13.23
N ILE A 83 -10.42 0.42 -13.22
CA ILE A 83 -11.56 1.17 -12.69
C ILE A 83 -11.47 1.32 -11.16
N THR A 84 -11.18 0.23 -10.46
CA THR A 84 -10.93 0.19 -9.02
C THR A 84 -10.04 -1.02 -8.71
N GLY A 85 -9.52 -1.08 -7.49
CA GLY A 85 -8.54 -2.09 -7.13
C GLY A 85 -7.11 -1.60 -7.39
N SER A 86 -6.37 -1.38 -6.30
CA SER A 86 -5.05 -0.78 -6.30
C SER A 86 -4.09 -1.64 -5.47
N THR A 87 -2.80 -1.50 -5.73
CA THR A 87 -1.75 -2.14 -4.91
C THR A 87 -0.82 -1.11 -4.30
N THR A 88 -0.33 -1.41 -3.10
CA THR A 88 0.81 -0.74 -2.49
C THR A 88 1.96 -1.73 -2.41
N ILE A 89 3.07 -1.40 -3.04
CA ILE A 89 4.31 -2.14 -3.01
C ILE A 89 5.27 -1.37 -2.10
N LEU A 90 5.78 -2.00 -1.06
CA LEU A 90 6.82 -1.46 -0.20
C LEU A 90 8.10 -2.27 -0.39
N VAL A 91 9.12 -1.63 -0.94
CA VAL A 91 10.49 -2.14 -0.96
C VAL A 91 11.25 -1.44 0.16
N ALA A 92 11.80 -2.20 1.10
CA ALA A 92 12.46 -1.65 2.28
C ALA A 92 13.79 -2.36 2.56
N VAL A 93 14.72 -1.62 3.11
CA VAL A 93 15.91 -2.15 3.76
C VAL A 93 15.59 -2.31 5.24
N VAL A 94 15.77 -3.51 5.76
CA VAL A 94 15.48 -3.86 7.14
C VAL A 94 16.70 -4.45 7.84
N LYS A 95 16.77 -4.31 9.16
CA LYS A 95 17.79 -4.93 10.01
C LYS A 95 17.20 -6.14 10.74
N GLY A 96 17.99 -7.21 10.85
CA GLY A 96 17.61 -8.40 11.59
C GLY A 96 18.48 -9.61 11.23
N HIS A 97 18.18 -10.74 11.85
CA HIS A 97 18.85 -12.02 11.54
C HIS A 97 17.82 -13.02 11.04
N ASP A 98 18.22 -13.83 10.06
CA ASP A 98 17.39 -14.90 9.50
C ASP A 98 16.02 -14.42 9.02
N ILE A 99 15.98 -13.27 8.35
CA ILE A 99 14.74 -12.75 7.74
C ILE A 99 14.46 -13.58 6.48
N THR A 100 13.30 -14.25 6.48
CA THR A 100 12.84 -15.08 5.37
C THR A 100 11.43 -14.69 4.93
N VAL A 101 11.02 -15.16 3.76
CA VAL A 101 9.65 -14.99 3.23
C VAL A 101 8.63 -15.53 4.22
N GLU A 102 8.89 -16.72 4.78
CA GLU A 102 7.98 -17.40 5.70
C GLU A 102 7.79 -16.59 7.00
N LYS A 103 8.88 -16.08 7.59
CA LYS A 103 8.82 -15.25 8.80
C LYS A 103 8.04 -13.95 8.57
N ILE A 104 8.23 -13.31 7.41
CA ILE A 104 7.48 -12.10 7.05
C ILE A 104 6.00 -12.44 6.88
N ASN A 105 5.68 -13.48 6.11
CA ASN A 105 4.30 -13.88 5.86
C ASN A 105 3.59 -14.29 7.16
N GLU A 106 4.27 -14.98 8.06
CA GLU A 106 3.75 -15.32 9.39
C GLU A 106 3.47 -14.07 10.24
N ALA A 107 4.40 -13.10 10.25
CA ALA A 107 4.20 -11.83 10.96
C ALA A 107 3.00 -11.05 10.42
N MET A 108 2.81 -11.03 9.10
CA MET A 108 1.65 -10.39 8.45
C MET A 108 0.35 -11.13 8.77
N LYS A 109 0.36 -12.47 8.74
CA LYS A 109 -0.78 -13.31 9.10
C LYS A 109 -1.21 -13.07 10.54
N ASN A 110 -0.26 -13.00 11.48
CA ASN A 110 -0.50 -12.74 12.88
C ASN A 110 -0.99 -11.29 13.14
N ALA A 111 -0.66 -10.34 12.26
CA ALA A 111 -1.14 -8.96 12.33
C ALA A 111 -2.52 -8.77 11.67
N SER A 112 -3.06 -9.77 10.99
CA SER A 112 -4.34 -9.69 10.29
C SER A 112 -5.51 -9.52 11.26
N ASN A 113 -6.52 -8.77 10.81
CA ASN A 113 -7.73 -8.46 11.58
C ASN A 113 -8.84 -7.98 10.63
N GLU A 114 -9.96 -7.50 11.15
CA GLU A 114 -11.08 -7.00 10.32
C GLU A 114 -10.74 -5.84 9.37
N SER A 115 -9.64 -5.14 9.60
CA SER A 115 -9.18 -4.00 8.80
C SER A 115 -7.96 -4.33 7.91
N PHE A 116 -7.20 -5.35 8.26
CA PHE A 116 -6.01 -5.80 7.55
C PHE A 116 -6.12 -7.29 7.26
N GLY A 117 -6.43 -7.62 6.00
CA GLY A 117 -6.57 -8.99 5.52
C GLY A 117 -5.23 -9.60 5.14
N TYR A 118 -5.25 -10.91 4.95
CA TYR A 118 -4.12 -11.74 4.50
C TYR A 118 -4.61 -12.72 3.44
N THR A 119 -3.85 -12.93 2.37
CA THR A 119 -4.15 -13.91 1.33
C THR A 119 -2.92 -14.65 0.85
N GLU A 120 -3.12 -15.89 0.43
CA GLU A 120 -2.18 -16.73 -0.33
C GLU A 120 -2.73 -17.05 -1.73
N GLU A 121 -3.89 -16.47 -2.08
CA GLU A 121 -4.52 -16.65 -3.38
C GLU A 121 -3.86 -15.77 -4.44
N LEU A 122 -3.88 -16.22 -5.69
CA LEU A 122 -3.32 -15.51 -6.83
C LEU A 122 -4.31 -14.45 -7.33
N LEU A 123 -4.40 -13.35 -6.58
CA LEU A 123 -5.35 -12.27 -6.85
C LEU A 123 -4.87 -11.32 -7.94
N VAL A 124 -5.83 -10.73 -8.63
CA VAL A 124 -5.67 -9.54 -9.49
C VAL A 124 -6.61 -8.43 -9.04
N SER A 125 -6.47 -7.24 -9.59
CA SER A 125 -7.19 -6.04 -9.13
C SER A 125 -8.72 -6.18 -9.13
N THR A 126 -9.30 -6.98 -10.01
CA THR A 126 -10.75 -7.20 -10.07
C THR A 126 -11.28 -8.08 -8.94
N ASP A 127 -10.46 -8.96 -8.38
CA ASP A 127 -10.86 -9.88 -7.30
C ASP A 127 -11.11 -9.17 -5.97
N ILE A 128 -10.48 -8.01 -5.78
CA ILE A 128 -10.60 -7.24 -4.53
C ILE A 128 -11.70 -6.19 -4.55
N VAL A 129 -12.42 -6.06 -5.68
CA VAL A 129 -13.52 -5.10 -5.81
C VAL A 129 -14.62 -5.41 -4.80
N GLY A 130 -15.01 -4.41 -4.02
CA GLY A 130 -16.01 -4.55 -2.96
C GLY A 130 -15.47 -5.09 -1.64
N THR A 131 -14.16 -5.34 -1.51
CA THR A 131 -13.57 -5.75 -0.23
C THR A 131 -13.76 -4.66 0.83
N ARG A 132 -14.01 -5.11 2.07
CA ARG A 132 -14.16 -4.24 3.24
C ARG A 132 -12.88 -4.08 4.05
N TYR A 133 -11.83 -4.79 3.71
CA TYR A 133 -10.52 -4.58 4.32
C TYR A 133 -9.95 -3.22 3.90
N GLY A 134 -9.25 -2.55 4.79
CA GLY A 134 -8.48 -1.36 4.45
C GLY A 134 -7.27 -1.69 3.57
N SER A 135 -6.76 -2.91 3.70
CA SER A 135 -5.82 -3.55 2.79
C SER A 135 -5.76 -5.04 3.02
N ILE A 136 -5.36 -5.81 2.00
CA ILE A 136 -5.15 -7.26 2.05
C ILE A 136 -3.70 -7.52 1.69
N PHE A 137 -2.93 -8.07 2.63
CA PHE A 137 -1.55 -8.47 2.39
C PHE A 137 -1.52 -9.68 1.46
N ASP A 138 -0.69 -9.61 0.43
CA ASP A 138 -0.48 -10.68 -0.55
C ASP A 138 0.82 -11.42 -0.25
N ALA A 139 0.70 -12.58 0.37
CA ALA A 139 1.84 -13.41 0.77
C ALA A 139 2.61 -13.99 -0.42
N THR A 140 1.97 -14.06 -1.60
CA THR A 140 2.59 -14.59 -2.82
C THR A 140 3.59 -13.61 -3.45
N GLN A 141 3.55 -12.34 -3.04
CA GLN A 141 4.38 -11.27 -3.58
C GLN A 141 5.54 -10.86 -2.64
N THR A 142 5.73 -11.59 -1.56
CA THR A 142 6.83 -11.33 -0.63
C THR A 142 8.16 -11.77 -1.23
N LEU A 143 9.12 -10.85 -1.27
CA LEU A 143 10.49 -11.13 -1.72
C LEU A 143 11.49 -10.73 -0.63
N VAL A 144 12.54 -11.52 -0.49
CA VAL A 144 13.63 -11.27 0.46
C VAL A 144 14.97 -11.48 -0.23
N SER A 145 15.88 -10.54 -0.06
CA SER A 145 17.27 -10.64 -0.52
C SER A 145 18.20 -10.24 0.64
N LYS A 146 19.15 -11.10 0.98
CA LYS A 146 20.19 -10.79 1.97
C LYS A 146 21.22 -9.84 1.34
N ILE A 147 21.51 -8.72 2.03
CA ILE A 147 22.54 -7.74 1.62
C ILE A 147 23.86 -8.04 2.36
N ASP A 148 23.78 -8.20 3.69
CA ASP A 148 24.89 -8.57 4.55
C ASP A 148 24.39 -9.41 5.77
N ASP A 149 25.20 -9.56 6.82
CA ASP A 149 24.88 -10.48 7.92
C ASP A 149 23.64 -10.11 8.71
N ASP A 150 23.27 -8.83 8.78
CA ASP A 150 22.13 -8.35 9.54
C ASP A 150 21.20 -7.43 8.72
N THR A 151 21.43 -7.31 7.41
CA THR A 151 20.69 -6.39 6.55
C THR A 151 20.03 -7.13 5.39
N TYR A 152 18.76 -6.84 5.17
CA TYR A 152 17.97 -7.46 4.12
C TYR A 152 17.22 -6.40 3.33
N GLN A 153 17.07 -6.63 2.03
CA GLN A 153 16.11 -5.93 1.19
C GLN A 153 14.85 -6.81 1.06
N VAL A 154 13.72 -6.23 1.38
CA VAL A 154 12.43 -6.95 1.34
C VAL A 154 11.44 -6.21 0.47
N GLN A 155 10.58 -6.95 -0.25
CA GLN A 155 9.38 -6.44 -0.88
C GLN A 155 8.17 -7.05 -0.20
N VAL A 156 7.19 -6.21 0.10
CA VAL A 156 5.87 -6.63 0.59
C VAL A 156 4.77 -5.87 -0.16
N VAL A 157 3.67 -6.55 -0.44
CA VAL A 157 2.59 -6.03 -1.29
C VAL A 157 1.25 -6.16 -0.57
N ALA A 158 0.41 -5.15 -0.72
CA ALA A 158 -0.96 -5.21 -0.25
C ALA A 158 -1.92 -4.62 -1.28
N TRP A 159 -3.06 -5.29 -1.46
CA TRP A 159 -4.19 -4.87 -2.27
C TRP A 159 -5.15 -4.00 -1.46
N TYR A 160 -5.88 -3.11 -2.12
CA TYR A 160 -6.98 -2.38 -1.51
C TYR A 160 -7.98 -1.88 -2.57
N ASP A 161 -9.26 -1.94 -2.23
CA ASP A 161 -10.28 -1.21 -2.97
C ASP A 161 -10.23 0.26 -2.51
N ASN A 162 -9.87 1.14 -3.43
CA ASN A 162 -9.70 2.57 -3.15
C ASN A 162 -11.00 3.30 -2.76
N GLU A 163 -12.17 2.70 -3.04
CA GLU A 163 -13.48 3.24 -2.69
C GLU A 163 -14.06 2.53 -1.45
N ASN A 164 -14.35 1.23 -1.57
CA ASN A 164 -15.04 0.47 -0.52
C ASN A 164 -14.17 0.24 0.70
N GLY A 165 -12.86 0.02 0.52
CA GLY A 165 -11.90 -0.12 1.60
C GLY A 165 -11.86 1.14 2.48
N TYR A 166 -11.76 2.34 1.88
CA TYR A 166 -11.78 3.61 2.60
C TYR A 166 -13.11 3.84 3.36
N THR A 167 -14.23 3.65 2.66
CA THR A 167 -15.58 3.81 3.26
C THR A 167 -15.77 2.88 4.45
N SER A 168 -15.33 1.64 4.34
CA SER A 168 -15.39 0.67 5.44
C SER A 168 -14.56 1.09 6.64
N GLN A 169 -13.34 1.64 6.43
CA GLN A 169 -12.51 2.17 7.51
C GLN A 169 -13.14 3.40 8.16
N MET A 170 -13.73 4.28 7.38
CA MET A 170 -14.46 5.46 7.89
C MET A 170 -15.61 5.04 8.84
N VAL A 171 -16.41 4.04 8.45
CA VAL A 171 -17.48 3.50 9.29
C VAL A 171 -16.94 2.87 10.59
N ARG A 172 -15.83 2.10 10.51
CA ARG A 172 -15.18 1.54 11.72
C ARG A 172 -14.69 2.63 12.66
N THR A 173 -14.07 3.69 12.09
CA THR A 173 -13.61 4.83 12.90
C THR A 173 -14.78 5.55 13.57
N ALA A 174 -15.88 5.78 12.86
CA ALA A 174 -17.08 6.38 13.43
C ALA A 174 -17.64 5.52 14.59
N LYS A 175 -17.75 4.20 14.40
CA LYS A 175 -18.19 3.28 15.47
C LYS A 175 -17.26 3.34 16.68
N PHE A 176 -15.95 3.34 16.47
CA PHE A 176 -14.97 3.43 17.55
C PHE A 176 -15.11 4.72 18.36
N LEU A 177 -15.34 5.85 17.69
CA LEU A 177 -15.56 7.15 18.37
C LEU A 177 -16.86 7.19 19.17
N MET A 178 -17.89 6.45 18.75
CA MET A 178 -19.18 6.39 19.47
C MET A 178 -19.13 5.47 20.70
N GLN A 179 -18.11 4.64 20.84
CA GLN A 179 -17.93 3.72 21.97
C GLN A 179 -17.06 4.32 23.10
N LYS A 180 -16.50 5.51 22.89
CA LYS A 180 -15.75 6.31 23.89
C LYS A 180 -16.63 7.33 24.59
#